data_a33dc99f74604041f88ab8a714836829
#
_entry.id   a33dc99f74604041f88ab8a714836829
#
_cell.length_a   1.000
_cell.length_b   1.000
_cell.length_c   1.000
_cell.angle_alpha   90.00
_cell.angle_beta   90.00
_cell.angle_gamma   90.00
#
_symmetry.space_group_name_H-M   'P 1'
#
loop_
_entity.id
_entity.type
_entity.pdbx_description
1 polymer ?
#
loop_
_entity_poly.entity_id
_entity_poly.type
_entity_poly.pdbx_seq_one_letter_code
_entity_poly.pdbx_strand_id
1 'polypeptide(L)'
;MATITSTGGAQVLAPLLRRITGDEKHGPSAHSTIDVLWVLYDRVLRVTPQTVDAPDRDRFLLSKGHGPAAYYAVLAAKGFIPEGWLDDLAGPGSRLGHHPDRMLVPGVEIGTGSLGHGLGLGVGTALGLRAQGLTDPRVYVLTGDAELDEGSNHEAIAYAGATGLDTLTAVVVDNDSASHGWPGGIAARFTVNGWTADTVDGRDHAALYAALTNHHPGRPHVVVARVESKG
;
A
#
# COMPACT_ATOMS: atom_id res chain seq x y z
N MET A 1 18.23 -9.87 -20.05
CA MET A 1 16.92 -9.27 -19.74
C MET A 1 15.91 -10.39 -19.60
N ALA A 2 15.51 -10.74 -18.39
CA ALA A 2 14.49 -11.76 -18.17
C ALA A 2 13.13 -11.14 -18.51
N THR A 3 12.40 -11.78 -19.38
CA THR A 3 11.03 -11.39 -19.77
C THR A 3 10.14 -11.54 -18.53
N ILE A 4 9.66 -10.44 -17.99
CA ILE A 4 8.79 -10.40 -16.82
C ILE A 4 7.40 -10.83 -17.29
N THR A 5 7.05 -12.10 -17.10
CA THR A 5 5.70 -12.60 -17.36
C THR A 5 4.77 -12.20 -16.21
N SER A 6 3.68 -11.52 -16.51
CA SER A 6 2.68 -11.00 -15.58
C SER A 6 1.88 -12.08 -14.79
N THR A 7 2.12 -13.33 -15.03
CA THR A 7 1.37 -14.49 -14.52
C THR A 7 1.75 -14.95 -13.10
N GLY A 8 2.86 -14.48 -12.52
CA GLY A 8 3.38 -15.04 -11.27
C GLY A 8 2.51 -14.75 -10.04
N GLY A 9 2.06 -13.51 -9.88
CA GLY A 9 1.33 -13.08 -8.67
C GLY A 9 -0.05 -13.74 -8.54
N ALA A 10 -0.84 -13.73 -9.60
CA ALA A 10 -2.18 -14.33 -9.59
C ALA A 10 -2.14 -15.85 -9.34
N GLN A 11 -1.12 -16.54 -9.87
CA GLN A 11 -0.97 -18.00 -9.65
C GLN A 11 -0.63 -18.32 -8.20
N VAL A 12 0.21 -17.52 -7.54
CA VAL A 12 0.60 -17.72 -6.14
C VAL A 12 -0.53 -17.30 -5.19
N LEU A 13 -1.18 -16.18 -5.46
CA LEU A 13 -2.15 -15.59 -4.53
C LEU A 13 -3.54 -16.21 -4.65
N ALA A 14 -3.96 -16.71 -5.80
CA ALA A 14 -5.29 -17.30 -5.97
C ALA A 14 -5.56 -18.51 -5.05
N PRO A 15 -4.63 -19.44 -4.81
CA PRO A 15 -4.83 -20.52 -3.82
C PRO A 15 -4.97 -19.96 -2.39
N LEU A 16 -4.15 -18.98 -2.01
CA LEU A 16 -4.17 -18.37 -0.68
C LEU A 16 -5.45 -17.57 -0.43
N LEU A 17 -5.91 -16.83 -1.44
CA LEU A 17 -7.21 -16.12 -1.35
C LEU A 17 -8.38 -17.09 -1.18
N ARG A 18 -8.38 -18.24 -1.88
CA ARG A 18 -9.42 -19.28 -1.69
C ARG A 18 -9.36 -19.95 -0.33
N ARG A 19 -8.19 -19.91 0.32
CA ARG A 19 -8.00 -20.44 1.67
C ARG A 19 -8.62 -19.56 2.74
N ILE A 20 -8.77 -18.24 2.46
CA ILE A 20 -9.34 -17.32 3.42
C ILE A 20 -10.79 -17.69 3.68
N THR A 21 -11.04 -18.15 4.92
CA THR A 21 -12.36 -18.47 5.46
C THR A 21 -12.63 -17.60 6.68
N GLY A 22 -13.85 -17.67 7.22
CA GLY A 22 -14.27 -16.82 8.34
C GLY A 22 -15.13 -15.65 7.89
N ASP A 23 -15.09 -14.54 8.63
CA ASP A 23 -15.98 -13.37 8.40
C ASP A 23 -15.30 -12.33 7.47
N GLU A 24 -14.97 -12.72 6.24
CA GLU A 24 -14.45 -11.80 5.23
C GLU A 24 -15.57 -10.93 4.66
N LYS A 25 -15.53 -9.62 4.88
CA LYS A 25 -16.60 -8.67 4.51
C LYS A 25 -16.28 -7.80 3.29
N HIS A 26 -15.03 -7.78 2.82
CA HIS A 26 -14.54 -6.79 1.86
C HIS A 26 -13.86 -7.38 0.62
N GLY A 27 -14.33 -8.54 0.14
CA GLY A 27 -13.75 -9.25 -1.00
C GLY A 27 -13.49 -8.37 -2.24
N PRO A 28 -14.44 -7.54 -2.72
CA PRO A 28 -14.19 -6.64 -3.86
C PRO A 28 -13.03 -5.66 -3.62
N SER A 29 -12.90 -5.15 -2.38
CA SER A 29 -11.78 -4.26 -2.02
C SER A 29 -10.43 -4.97 -1.97
N ALA A 30 -10.41 -6.25 -1.63
CA ALA A 30 -9.20 -7.07 -1.70
C ALA A 30 -8.74 -7.23 -3.16
N HIS A 31 -9.66 -7.50 -4.08
CA HIS A 31 -9.33 -7.62 -5.49
C HIS A 31 -8.72 -6.36 -6.08
N SER A 32 -9.18 -5.18 -5.69
CA SER A 32 -8.67 -3.91 -6.22
C SER A 32 -7.20 -3.63 -5.84
N THR A 33 -6.72 -4.20 -4.74
CA THR A 33 -5.36 -3.92 -4.21
C THR A 33 -4.33 -5.00 -4.47
N ILE A 34 -4.74 -6.19 -4.88
CA ILE A 34 -3.91 -7.39 -4.89
C ILE A 34 -2.64 -7.27 -5.73
N ASP A 35 -2.76 -6.71 -6.95
CA ASP A 35 -1.63 -6.59 -7.86
C ASP A 35 -0.60 -5.57 -7.38
N VAL A 36 -1.08 -4.44 -6.85
CA VAL A 36 -0.23 -3.41 -6.24
C VAL A 36 0.54 -3.98 -5.05
N LEU A 37 -0.15 -4.67 -4.14
CA LEU A 37 0.48 -5.31 -2.97
C LEU A 37 1.49 -6.38 -3.39
N TRP A 38 1.14 -7.19 -4.40
CA TRP A 38 2.05 -8.19 -4.91
C TRP A 38 3.34 -7.58 -5.46
N VAL A 39 3.23 -6.58 -6.35
CA VAL A 39 4.40 -5.92 -6.95
C VAL A 39 5.27 -5.26 -5.88
N LEU A 40 4.66 -4.60 -4.90
CA LEU A 40 5.38 -4.01 -3.77
C LEU A 40 6.22 -5.05 -3.04
N TYR A 41 5.63 -6.14 -2.57
CA TYR A 41 6.31 -7.16 -1.76
C TYR A 41 7.19 -8.12 -2.56
N ASP A 42 6.93 -8.30 -3.86
CA ASP A 42 7.70 -9.20 -4.71
C ASP A 42 8.97 -8.57 -5.27
N ARG A 43 8.93 -7.26 -5.58
CA ARG A 43 9.96 -6.62 -6.40
C ARG A 43 10.46 -5.28 -5.90
N VAL A 44 9.71 -4.56 -5.08
CA VAL A 44 10.00 -3.17 -4.73
C VAL A 44 10.56 -3.05 -3.32
N LEU A 45 9.85 -3.59 -2.33
CA LEU A 45 10.20 -3.43 -0.91
C LEU A 45 11.44 -4.23 -0.52
N ARG A 46 12.39 -3.58 0.11
CA ARG A 46 13.56 -4.21 0.73
C ARG A 46 13.21 -4.60 2.17
N VAL A 47 12.30 -5.55 2.31
CA VAL A 47 11.89 -6.12 3.59
C VAL A 47 11.56 -7.60 3.44
N THR A 48 11.98 -8.40 4.40
CA THR A 48 11.70 -9.84 4.49
C THR A 48 11.31 -10.20 5.93
N PRO A 49 10.78 -11.39 6.20
CA PRO A 49 10.55 -11.84 7.57
C PRO A 49 11.78 -11.76 8.47
N GLN A 50 12.99 -11.94 7.91
CA GLN A 50 14.25 -11.89 8.65
C GLN A 50 14.75 -10.46 8.91
N THR A 51 14.31 -9.49 8.09
CA THR A 51 14.73 -8.08 8.18
C THR A 51 13.62 -7.16 8.66
N VAL A 52 12.49 -7.71 9.11
CA VAL A 52 11.30 -6.95 9.51
C VAL A 52 11.57 -5.93 10.63
N ASP A 53 12.59 -6.15 11.45
CA ASP A 53 13.02 -5.25 12.53
C ASP A 53 14.26 -4.43 12.18
N ALA A 54 14.84 -4.60 10.98
CA ALA A 54 16.02 -3.85 10.56
C ALA A 54 15.70 -2.35 10.43
N PRO A 55 16.54 -1.45 10.99
CA PRO A 55 16.26 -0.01 10.96
C PRO A 55 16.33 0.60 9.56
N ASP A 56 17.10 -0.01 8.67
CA ASP A 56 17.37 0.42 7.29
C ASP A 56 16.47 -0.22 6.23
N ARG A 57 15.45 -1.00 6.65
CA ARG A 57 14.45 -1.57 5.72
C ARG A 57 13.51 -0.50 5.17
N ASP A 58 12.87 -0.79 4.06
CA ASP A 58 11.75 0.00 3.59
C ASP A 58 10.53 -0.15 4.52
N ARG A 59 9.61 0.81 4.46
CA ARG A 59 8.37 0.84 5.26
C ARG A 59 7.18 0.81 4.32
N PHE A 60 6.25 -0.08 4.62
CA PHE A 60 4.97 -0.15 3.91
C PHE A 60 3.82 0.06 4.89
N LEU A 61 3.02 1.11 4.66
CA LEU A 61 1.85 1.44 5.46
C LEU A 61 0.58 1.19 4.63
N LEU A 62 -0.22 0.23 5.05
CA LEU A 62 -1.55 0.02 4.46
C LEU A 62 -2.53 1.00 5.11
N SER A 63 -2.88 2.09 4.42
CA SER A 63 -3.91 3.04 4.88
C SER A 63 -5.32 2.57 4.48
N LYS A 64 -5.46 2.04 3.26
CA LYS A 64 -6.70 1.43 2.76
C LYS A 64 -7.03 0.14 3.53
N GLY A 65 -7.61 0.28 4.71
CA GLY A 65 -7.87 -0.83 5.61
C GLY A 65 -8.97 -1.80 5.20
N HIS A 66 -9.84 -1.42 4.26
CA HIS A 66 -10.86 -2.29 3.72
C HIS A 66 -10.26 -3.31 2.74
N GLY A 67 -10.62 -4.58 2.90
CA GLY A 67 -10.11 -5.68 2.08
C GLY A 67 -8.73 -6.17 2.51
N PRO A 68 -8.51 -6.48 3.81
CA PRO A 68 -7.23 -6.95 4.32
C PRO A 68 -6.83 -8.32 3.77
N ALA A 69 -7.77 -9.07 3.22
CA ALA A 69 -7.57 -10.42 2.69
C ALA A 69 -6.41 -10.47 1.68
N ALA A 70 -6.33 -9.51 0.75
CA ALA A 70 -5.22 -9.42 -0.19
C ALA A 70 -3.87 -9.21 0.51
N TYR A 71 -3.85 -8.34 1.52
CA TYR A 71 -2.63 -8.08 2.28
C TYR A 71 -2.18 -9.31 3.07
N TYR A 72 -3.09 -9.99 3.77
CA TYR A 72 -2.78 -11.22 4.49
C TYR A 72 -2.30 -12.33 3.55
N ALA A 73 -2.93 -12.49 2.38
CA ALA A 73 -2.47 -13.45 1.38
C ALA A 73 -1.03 -13.16 0.91
N VAL A 74 -0.69 -11.88 0.68
CA VAL A 74 0.67 -11.48 0.31
C VAL A 74 1.64 -11.72 1.46
N LEU A 75 1.29 -11.37 2.70
CA LEU A 75 2.15 -11.64 3.86
C LEU A 75 2.40 -13.13 4.06
N ALA A 76 1.39 -13.98 3.85
CA ALA A 76 1.54 -15.43 3.90
C ALA A 76 2.44 -15.94 2.76
N ALA A 77 2.20 -15.51 1.52
CA ALA A 77 3.02 -15.88 0.36
C ALA A 77 4.50 -15.50 0.53
N LYS A 78 4.78 -14.42 1.24
CA LYS A 78 6.13 -13.92 1.53
C LYS A 78 6.71 -14.44 2.85
N GLY A 79 5.97 -15.29 3.57
CA GLY A 79 6.44 -15.96 4.79
C GLY A 79 6.47 -15.09 6.04
N PHE A 80 5.83 -13.92 6.04
CA PHE A 80 5.69 -13.08 7.24
C PHE A 80 4.74 -13.71 8.26
N ILE A 81 3.73 -14.45 7.79
CA ILE A 81 2.77 -15.17 8.61
C ILE A 81 2.60 -16.60 8.09
N PRO A 82 2.25 -17.57 8.97
CA PRO A 82 1.89 -18.90 8.53
C PRO A 82 0.62 -18.91 7.66
N GLU A 83 0.61 -19.68 6.58
CA GLU A 83 -0.57 -19.80 5.71
C GLU A 83 -1.83 -20.26 6.48
N GLY A 84 -1.66 -21.10 7.52
CA GLY A 84 -2.76 -21.59 8.36
C GLY A 84 -3.54 -20.49 9.10
N TRP A 85 -2.97 -19.29 9.23
CA TRP A 85 -3.71 -18.16 9.81
C TRP A 85 -4.85 -17.65 8.91
N LEU A 86 -4.77 -17.94 7.60
CA LEU A 86 -5.80 -17.56 6.64
C LEU A 86 -7.12 -18.32 6.82
N ASP A 87 -7.09 -19.45 7.53
CA ASP A 87 -8.24 -20.35 7.64
C ASP A 87 -9.37 -19.84 8.57
N ASP A 88 -9.15 -18.75 9.32
CA ASP A 88 -10.14 -18.21 10.28
C ASP A 88 -10.02 -16.69 10.43
N LEU A 89 -10.27 -15.96 9.33
CA LEU A 89 -10.21 -14.51 9.35
C LEU A 89 -11.33 -13.94 10.23
N ALA A 90 -10.96 -13.07 11.18
CA ALA A 90 -11.84 -12.41 12.15
C ALA A 90 -12.62 -13.35 13.08
N GLY A 91 -12.25 -14.63 13.14
CA GLY A 91 -12.82 -15.58 14.08
C GLY A 91 -12.35 -15.36 15.51
N PRO A 92 -13.01 -16.02 16.49
CA PRO A 92 -12.60 -15.95 17.89
C PRO A 92 -11.15 -16.43 18.09
N GLY A 93 -10.28 -15.54 18.57
CA GLY A 93 -8.86 -15.84 18.76
C GLY A 93 -7.98 -15.72 17.52
N SER A 94 -8.53 -15.37 16.36
CA SER A 94 -7.75 -15.08 15.17
C SER A 94 -6.85 -13.84 15.35
N ARG A 95 -5.63 -13.91 14.85
CA ARG A 95 -4.74 -12.75 14.76
C ARG A 95 -5.05 -11.84 13.56
N LEU A 96 -5.80 -12.38 12.59
CA LEU A 96 -6.20 -11.69 11.37
C LEU A 96 -7.61 -11.12 11.55
N GLY A 97 -7.69 -9.84 11.84
CA GLY A 97 -8.95 -9.12 11.99
C GLY A 97 -9.44 -8.51 10.67
N HIS A 98 -10.62 -7.84 10.73
CA HIS A 98 -11.13 -7.03 9.60
C HIS A 98 -10.22 -5.87 9.23
N HIS A 99 -9.34 -5.48 10.14
CA HIS A 99 -8.28 -4.51 9.93
C HIS A 99 -6.95 -5.09 10.42
N PRO A 100 -5.87 -5.03 9.63
CA PRO A 100 -4.55 -5.43 10.08
C PRO A 100 -4.13 -4.69 11.36
N ASP A 101 -3.59 -5.42 12.32
CA ASP A 101 -3.10 -4.90 13.59
C ASP A 101 -1.60 -5.18 13.70
N ARG A 102 -0.82 -4.10 13.89
CA ARG A 102 0.64 -4.21 14.02
C ARG A 102 1.12 -5.00 15.23
N MET A 103 0.31 -5.08 16.28
CA MET A 103 0.67 -5.81 17.51
C MET A 103 0.43 -7.31 17.38
N LEU A 104 -0.41 -7.72 16.43
CA LEU A 104 -0.81 -9.12 16.24
C LEU A 104 -0.18 -9.77 15.01
N VAL A 105 0.09 -8.97 13.95
CA VAL A 105 0.50 -9.48 12.64
C VAL A 105 1.91 -9.02 12.29
N PRO A 106 2.89 -9.94 12.24
CA PRO A 106 4.25 -9.62 11.82
C PRO A 106 4.30 -8.97 10.43
N GLY A 107 5.14 -7.96 10.27
CA GLY A 107 5.29 -7.23 9.00
C GLY A 107 4.27 -6.11 8.77
N VAL A 108 3.29 -5.94 9.66
CA VAL A 108 2.35 -4.81 9.63
C VAL A 108 2.95 -3.61 10.36
N GLU A 109 3.15 -2.48 9.66
CA GLU A 109 3.77 -1.27 10.22
C GLU A 109 2.80 -0.45 11.07
N ILE A 110 1.53 -0.38 10.69
CA ILE A 110 0.48 0.36 11.39
C ILE A 110 -0.77 -0.48 11.52
N GLY A 111 -1.52 -0.31 12.61
CA GLY A 111 -2.90 -0.77 12.68
C GLY A 111 -3.79 0.09 11.78
N THR A 112 -4.72 -0.51 11.07
CA THR A 112 -5.66 0.19 10.18
C THR A 112 -7.03 0.38 10.84
N GLY A 113 -7.97 1.02 10.13
CA GLY A 113 -9.34 1.28 10.56
C GLY A 113 -9.65 2.76 10.72
N SER A 114 -8.65 3.60 10.91
CA SER A 114 -8.81 5.06 10.95
C SER A 114 -8.61 5.63 9.54
N LEU A 115 -9.70 5.85 8.83
CA LEU A 115 -9.70 6.33 7.44
C LEU A 115 -8.94 7.66 7.34
N GLY A 116 -8.06 7.78 6.35
CA GLY A 116 -7.31 9.01 6.06
C GLY A 116 -6.04 9.22 6.89
N HIS A 117 -5.71 8.35 7.86
CA HIS A 117 -4.56 8.58 8.75
C HIS A 117 -3.23 8.04 8.22
N GLY A 118 -3.25 7.03 7.35
CA GLY A 118 -2.03 6.34 6.93
C GLY A 118 -1.04 7.24 6.20
N LEU A 119 -1.51 8.18 5.37
CA LEU A 119 -0.60 9.08 4.65
C LEU A 119 0.11 10.05 5.62
N GLY A 120 -0.59 10.59 6.61
CA GLY A 120 0.02 11.41 7.66
C GLY A 120 1.04 10.63 8.49
N LEU A 121 0.75 9.36 8.82
CA LEU A 121 1.70 8.47 9.49
C LEU A 121 2.91 8.17 8.60
N GLY A 122 2.72 8.02 7.29
CA GLY A 122 3.81 7.87 6.32
C GLY A 122 4.72 9.09 6.26
N VAL A 123 4.14 10.30 6.28
CA VAL A 123 4.89 11.57 6.40
C VAL A 123 5.73 11.56 7.68
N GLY A 124 5.13 11.25 8.83
CA GLY A 124 5.83 11.16 10.12
C GLY A 124 6.95 10.12 10.10
N THR A 125 6.72 8.96 9.46
CA THR A 125 7.73 7.90 9.31
C THR A 125 8.92 8.37 8.46
N ALA A 126 8.67 9.01 7.31
CA ALA A 126 9.72 9.55 6.44
C ALA A 126 10.56 10.64 7.15
N LEU A 127 9.91 11.52 7.90
CA LEU A 127 10.59 12.53 8.73
C LEU A 127 11.43 11.88 9.83
N GLY A 128 10.90 10.86 10.51
CA GLY A 128 11.60 10.13 11.56
C GLY A 128 12.86 9.43 11.04
N LEU A 129 12.80 8.79 9.87
CA LEU A 129 13.94 8.17 9.20
C LEU A 129 14.98 9.23 8.83
N ARG A 130 14.56 10.36 8.23
CA ARG A 130 15.44 11.49 7.89
C ARG A 130 16.13 12.05 9.14
N ALA A 131 15.41 12.23 10.25
CA ALA A 131 15.97 12.73 11.51
C ALA A 131 16.99 11.78 12.13
N GLN A 132 16.90 10.49 11.87
CA GLN A 132 17.87 9.47 12.28
C GLN A 132 19.06 9.33 11.33
N GLY A 133 19.11 10.13 10.25
CA GLY A 133 20.14 10.03 9.22
C GLY A 133 19.95 8.84 8.25
N LEU A 134 18.82 8.16 8.31
CA LEU A 134 18.47 7.05 7.42
C LEU A 134 17.79 7.62 6.16
N THR A 135 18.56 7.89 5.12
CA THR A 135 18.11 8.53 3.89
C THR A 135 17.83 7.55 2.74
N ASP A 136 18.25 6.29 2.88
CA ASP A 136 18.07 5.25 1.87
C ASP A 136 16.72 4.51 1.98
N PRO A 137 16.18 4.21 3.19
CA PRO A 137 14.87 3.57 3.32
C PRO A 137 13.74 4.37 2.67
N ARG A 138 12.88 3.66 1.95
CA ARG A 138 11.68 4.21 1.30
C ARG A 138 10.44 3.96 2.15
N VAL A 139 9.49 4.89 2.06
CA VAL A 139 8.18 4.79 2.73
C VAL A 139 7.10 4.75 1.66
N TYR A 140 6.36 3.65 1.61
CA TYR A 140 5.23 3.47 0.71
C TYR A 140 3.93 3.46 1.50
N VAL A 141 2.95 4.25 1.08
CA VAL A 141 1.63 4.32 1.72
C VAL A 141 0.56 4.00 0.70
N LEU A 142 -0.18 2.91 0.91
CA LEU A 142 -1.27 2.53 0.03
C LEU A 142 -2.59 3.08 0.56
N THR A 143 -3.24 3.92 -0.23
CA THR A 143 -4.55 4.52 0.03
C THR A 143 -5.58 4.10 -1.02
N GLY A 144 -6.86 4.25 -0.71
CA GLY A 144 -7.93 4.22 -1.71
C GLY A 144 -8.27 5.62 -2.21
N ASP A 145 -8.91 5.72 -3.38
CA ASP A 145 -9.41 6.97 -3.95
C ASP A 145 -10.43 7.66 -3.01
N ALA A 146 -11.41 6.91 -2.49
CA ALA A 146 -12.38 7.45 -1.53
C ALA A 146 -11.76 7.93 -0.22
N GLU A 147 -10.67 7.31 0.21
CA GLU A 147 -9.95 7.73 1.41
C GLU A 147 -9.31 9.12 1.26
N LEU A 148 -9.00 9.54 0.04
CA LEU A 148 -8.47 10.87 -0.21
C LEU A 148 -9.48 11.98 0.09
N ASP A 149 -10.76 11.69 0.28
CA ASP A 149 -11.76 12.67 0.68
C ASP A 149 -11.60 13.13 2.13
N GLU A 150 -10.85 12.38 2.95
CA GLU A 150 -10.54 12.76 4.33
C GLU A 150 -9.57 13.95 4.38
N GLY A 151 -9.89 14.95 5.23
CA GLY A 151 -9.13 16.20 5.33
C GLY A 151 -7.66 16.02 5.69
N SER A 152 -7.34 15.02 6.53
CA SER A 152 -5.97 14.68 6.93
C SER A 152 -5.06 14.34 5.75
N ASN A 153 -5.61 13.79 4.65
CA ASN A 153 -4.83 13.54 3.44
C ASN A 153 -4.42 14.83 2.74
N HIS A 154 -5.28 15.87 2.73
CA HIS A 154 -4.91 17.18 2.16
C HIS A 154 -3.73 17.80 2.91
N GLU A 155 -3.76 17.74 4.25
CA GLU A 155 -2.66 18.24 5.08
C GLU A 155 -1.37 17.46 4.83
N ALA A 156 -1.43 16.12 4.79
CA ALA A 156 -0.28 15.27 4.53
C ALA A 156 0.33 15.52 3.15
N ILE A 157 -0.50 15.64 2.10
CA ILE A 157 -0.06 15.93 0.73
C ILE A 157 0.65 17.28 0.67
N ALA A 158 0.02 18.34 1.21
CA ALA A 158 0.59 19.68 1.21
C ALA A 158 1.92 19.74 1.97
N TYR A 159 1.99 19.13 3.15
CA TYR A 159 3.20 19.14 3.97
C TYR A 159 4.35 18.36 3.33
N ALA A 160 4.09 17.14 2.82
CA ALA A 160 5.12 16.32 2.19
C ALA A 160 5.72 17.00 0.95
N GLY A 161 4.88 17.64 0.12
CA GLY A 161 5.36 18.40 -1.03
C GLY A 161 6.19 19.63 -0.62
N ALA A 162 5.71 20.41 0.34
CA ALA A 162 6.41 21.59 0.83
C ALA A 162 7.77 21.29 1.46
N THR A 163 7.91 20.11 2.09
CA THR A 163 9.15 19.67 2.76
C THR A 163 10.03 18.76 1.90
N GLY A 164 9.63 18.50 0.66
CA GLY A 164 10.41 17.69 -0.29
C GLY A 164 10.74 16.30 0.23
N LEU A 165 9.74 15.53 0.70
CA LEU A 165 9.92 14.18 1.23
C LEU A 165 10.10 13.15 0.11
N ASP A 166 11.24 13.15 -0.56
CA ASP A 166 11.55 12.31 -1.73
C ASP A 166 11.69 10.81 -1.44
N THR A 167 11.72 10.42 -0.18
CA THR A 167 11.64 9.00 0.23
C THR A 167 10.21 8.50 0.38
N LEU A 168 9.20 9.38 0.28
CA LEU A 168 7.79 9.03 0.42
C LEU A 168 7.12 8.81 -0.95
N THR A 169 6.49 7.65 -1.10
CA THR A 169 5.63 7.33 -2.24
C THR A 169 4.22 7.00 -1.76
N ALA A 170 3.24 7.76 -2.20
CA ALA A 170 1.82 7.42 -2.06
C ALA A 170 1.39 6.52 -3.23
N VAL A 171 0.63 5.47 -2.93
CA VAL A 171 0.04 4.60 -3.95
C VAL A 171 -1.47 4.68 -3.79
N VAL A 172 -2.15 5.24 -4.76
CA VAL A 172 -3.61 5.39 -4.73
C VAL A 172 -4.24 4.34 -5.63
N VAL A 173 -5.00 3.43 -5.05
CA VAL A 173 -5.84 2.51 -5.81
C VAL A 173 -7.11 3.24 -6.19
N ASP A 174 -7.23 3.54 -7.49
CA ASP A 174 -8.34 4.26 -8.08
C ASP A 174 -9.33 3.24 -8.69
N ASN A 175 -10.41 2.96 -7.97
CA ASN A 175 -11.51 2.08 -8.38
C ASN A 175 -12.85 2.81 -8.50
N ASP A 176 -12.79 4.13 -8.69
CA ASP A 176 -13.94 5.00 -8.88
C ASP A 176 -14.95 4.94 -7.71
N SER A 177 -14.41 4.83 -6.49
CA SER A 177 -15.24 4.78 -5.26
C SER A 177 -15.27 6.11 -4.49
N ALA A 178 -14.52 7.13 -4.93
CA ALA A 178 -14.51 8.44 -4.31
C ALA A 178 -15.87 9.16 -4.47
N SER A 179 -16.33 9.81 -3.40
CA SER A 179 -17.57 10.59 -3.40
C SER A 179 -17.35 12.03 -3.90
N HIS A 180 -16.14 12.53 -3.77
CA HIS A 180 -15.75 13.86 -4.19
C HIS A 180 -14.73 13.80 -5.31
N GLY A 181 -15.00 14.54 -6.37
CA GLY A 181 -14.04 14.71 -7.47
C GLY A 181 -12.96 15.74 -7.12
N TRP A 182 -11.84 15.68 -7.83
CA TRP A 182 -10.82 16.70 -7.80
C TRP A 182 -10.62 17.27 -9.21
N PRO A 183 -10.61 18.60 -9.40
CA PRO A 183 -10.32 19.19 -10.70
C PRO A 183 -8.98 18.71 -11.27
N GLY A 184 -9.00 18.08 -12.44
CA GLY A 184 -7.82 17.47 -13.06
C GLY A 184 -7.49 16.06 -12.59
N GLY A 185 -8.29 15.47 -11.70
CA GLY A 185 -8.14 14.10 -11.21
C GLY A 185 -7.15 13.95 -10.04
N ILE A 186 -6.95 12.70 -9.60
CA ILE A 186 -6.14 12.39 -8.42
C ILE A 186 -4.69 12.88 -8.58
N ALA A 187 -4.05 12.64 -9.72
CA ALA A 187 -2.67 13.07 -9.97
C ALA A 187 -2.50 14.58 -9.81
N ALA A 188 -3.47 15.38 -10.30
CA ALA A 188 -3.43 16.84 -10.19
C ALA A 188 -3.47 17.30 -8.73
N ARG A 189 -4.24 16.62 -7.86
CA ARG A 189 -4.32 16.90 -6.44
C ARG A 189 -2.95 16.85 -5.74
N PHE A 190 -2.08 15.93 -6.16
CA PHE A 190 -0.73 15.81 -5.65
C PHE A 190 0.25 16.79 -6.32
N THR A 191 0.18 16.92 -7.66
CA THR A 191 1.15 17.73 -8.40
C THR A 191 1.06 19.22 -8.09
N VAL A 192 -0.14 19.75 -7.82
CA VAL A 192 -0.29 21.16 -7.38
C VAL A 192 0.38 21.43 -6.03
N ASN A 193 0.66 20.40 -5.25
CA ASN A 193 1.38 20.44 -3.98
C ASN A 193 2.85 20.06 -4.11
N GLY A 194 3.43 20.04 -5.31
CA GLY A 194 4.86 19.81 -5.52
C GLY A 194 5.29 18.34 -5.67
N TRP A 195 4.36 17.39 -5.67
CA TRP A 195 4.66 15.97 -5.93
C TRP A 195 4.92 15.70 -7.40
N THR A 196 5.60 14.61 -7.70
CA THR A 196 5.57 13.96 -9.02
C THR A 196 4.47 12.91 -9.05
N ALA A 197 3.96 12.56 -10.25
CA ALA A 197 2.85 11.64 -10.37
C ALA A 197 2.97 10.75 -11.61
N ASP A 198 2.72 9.46 -11.44
CA ASP A 198 2.48 8.50 -12.51
C ASP A 198 1.06 7.93 -12.39
N THR A 199 0.39 7.74 -13.53
CA THR A 199 -0.90 7.05 -13.60
C THR A 199 -0.75 5.83 -14.49
N VAL A 200 -1.05 4.67 -13.94
CA VAL A 200 -0.82 3.37 -14.59
C VAL A 200 -2.04 2.46 -14.49
N ASP A 201 -2.11 1.47 -15.36
CA ASP A 201 -3.01 0.34 -15.18
C ASP A 201 -2.56 -0.47 -13.95
N GLY A 202 -3.44 -0.56 -12.95
CA GLY A 202 -3.20 -1.29 -11.69
C GLY A 202 -3.13 -2.81 -11.85
N ARG A 203 -3.34 -3.33 -13.07
CA ARG A 203 -3.17 -4.76 -13.43
C ARG A 203 -1.87 -5.03 -14.18
N ASP A 204 -1.23 -3.99 -14.70
CA ASP A 204 0.08 -4.12 -15.37
C ASP A 204 1.23 -4.09 -14.36
N HIS A 205 1.76 -5.26 -14.01
CA HIS A 205 2.86 -5.40 -13.06
C HIS A 205 4.16 -4.72 -13.53
N ALA A 206 4.39 -4.61 -14.83
CA ALA A 206 5.58 -3.94 -15.34
C ALA A 206 5.45 -2.43 -15.21
N ALA A 207 4.27 -1.88 -15.54
CA ALA A 207 3.96 -0.46 -15.36
C ALA A 207 3.96 -0.07 -13.87
N LEU A 208 3.35 -0.90 -13.00
CA LEU A 208 3.39 -0.71 -11.55
C LEU A 208 4.82 -0.67 -11.02
N TYR A 209 5.64 -1.65 -11.40
CA TYR A 209 7.04 -1.70 -10.95
C TYR A 209 7.82 -0.45 -11.40
N ALA A 210 7.68 -0.05 -12.67
CA ALA A 210 8.36 1.12 -13.20
C ALA A 210 7.94 2.40 -12.45
N ALA A 211 6.63 2.60 -12.21
CA ALA A 211 6.12 3.75 -11.49
C ALA A 211 6.54 3.76 -10.01
N LEU A 212 6.46 2.60 -9.33
CA LEU A 212 6.83 2.49 -7.91
C LEU A 212 8.33 2.69 -7.66
N THR A 213 9.17 2.48 -8.66
CA THR A 213 10.62 2.69 -8.57
C THR A 213 11.08 4.00 -9.23
N ASN A 214 10.16 4.81 -9.75
CA ASN A 214 10.43 6.12 -10.33
C ASN A 214 10.60 7.16 -9.23
N HIS A 215 11.85 7.42 -8.83
CA HIS A 215 12.17 8.32 -7.72
C HIS A 215 12.70 9.66 -8.21
N HIS A 216 12.27 10.74 -7.56
CA HIS A 216 12.59 12.11 -7.95
C HIS A 216 13.24 12.85 -6.77
N PRO A 217 14.54 13.19 -6.83
CA PRO A 217 15.21 13.90 -5.75
C PRO A 217 14.47 15.17 -5.33
N GLY A 218 14.29 15.34 -4.03
CA GLY A 218 13.64 16.52 -3.44
C GLY A 218 12.12 16.60 -3.64
N ARG A 219 11.47 15.56 -4.18
CA ARG A 219 10.02 15.55 -4.40
C ARG A 219 9.41 14.21 -4.04
N PRO A 220 8.34 14.18 -3.23
CA PRO A 220 7.57 12.95 -3.03
C PRO A 220 6.86 12.53 -4.33
N HIS A 221 6.48 11.26 -4.39
CA HIS A 221 5.88 10.68 -5.59
C HIS A 221 4.52 10.07 -5.29
N VAL A 222 3.59 10.16 -6.26
CA VAL A 222 2.32 9.43 -6.22
C VAL A 222 2.18 8.53 -7.43
N VAL A 223 1.79 7.28 -7.18
CA VAL A 223 1.38 6.31 -8.21
C VAL A 223 -0.13 6.14 -8.12
N VAL A 224 -0.84 6.54 -9.16
CA VAL A 224 -2.29 6.31 -9.30
C VAL A 224 -2.49 5.02 -10.09
N ALA A 225 -2.83 3.95 -9.40
CA ALA A 225 -3.09 2.64 -9.96
C ALA A 225 -4.58 2.50 -10.28
N ARG A 226 -4.95 2.66 -11.55
CA ARG A 226 -6.33 2.51 -12.01
C ARG A 226 -6.71 1.05 -12.12
N VAL A 227 -7.83 0.69 -11.52
CA VAL A 227 -8.42 -0.64 -11.59
C VAL A 227 -9.90 -0.53 -11.98
N GLU A 228 -10.58 -1.66 -12.11
CA GLU A 228 -11.99 -1.70 -12.44
C GLU A 228 -12.82 -0.95 -11.40
N SER A 229 -13.83 -0.20 -11.88
CA SER A 229 -14.75 0.52 -11.01
C SER A 229 -15.45 -0.46 -10.06
N LYS A 230 -15.59 -0.04 -8.82
CA LYS A 230 -16.42 -0.75 -7.86
C LYS A 230 -17.88 -0.50 -8.21
N GLY A 231 -18.50 -1.46 -8.90
CA GLY A 231 -19.91 -1.45 -9.25
C GLY A 231 -20.83 -1.40 -8.02
#